data_56564f521ab3b0adb4f92138c57db57f
#
_entry.id   56564f521ab3b0adb4f92138c57db57f
#
_cell.length_a   1.000
_cell.length_b   1.000
_cell.length_c   1.000
_cell.angle_alpha   90.00
_cell.angle_beta   90.00
_cell.angle_gamma   90.00
#
_symmetry.space_group_name_H-M   'P 1'
#
loop_
_entity.id
_entity.type
_entity.pdbx_description
1 polymer ?
#
loop_
_entity_poly.entity_id
_entity_poly.type
_entity_poly.pdbx_seq_one_letter_code
_entity_poly.pdbx_strand_id
1 'polypeptide(L)'
;MTMDGKETAIFAGGCFWCMVAPFDEMDGIISVTSGYTGGKFAAPSYKQVITGSTDHVEAVQVVFDPSIISYKTLLEIFWRQIDPTDNDGQFSDRGKQYKAAIFYLNERQKQEAEQSKEDLMMSGRFKKPIVTGILPSGKFYEAEEYHQEFYRKNQFRYALYRKGSGRDAFIKENWPKDNAHLRKTLTDSQFHVTQENGTEPPFDNAYWDHFEEGIYVDVVSGEPLFSSRDKYDSGCGWPSFTKPIMSASVNEKMDLSHRMTRTEVRSRDADSHLGHVFPDGPSPKGTRYCINSSALRFIPRNEMEKEGYGDLLLLFKMK
;
A
#
# COMPACT_ATOMS: atom_id res chain seq x y z
N MET A 1 10.95 20.89 20.40
CA MET A 1 9.72 20.78 21.22
C MET A 1 8.56 20.64 20.25
N THR A 2 7.96 19.48 20.22
CA THR A 2 6.85 19.14 19.33
C THR A 2 5.59 19.89 19.79
N MET A 3 5.08 20.78 18.94
CA MET A 3 3.73 21.27 19.11
C MET A 3 2.80 20.08 18.86
N ASP A 4 1.95 19.77 19.83
CA ASP A 4 0.78 18.89 19.69
C ASP A 4 1.03 17.36 19.62
N GLY A 5 2.06 16.82 20.27
CA GLY A 5 2.26 15.36 20.36
C GLY A 5 2.68 14.65 19.06
N LYS A 6 2.89 15.38 17.98
CA LYS A 6 3.29 14.84 16.66
C LYS A 6 4.80 14.68 16.55
N GLU A 7 5.22 13.69 15.79
CA GLU A 7 6.63 13.46 15.50
C GLU A 7 6.92 13.49 14.00
N THR A 8 8.20 13.64 13.67
CA THR A 8 8.70 13.65 12.28
C THR A 8 9.75 12.57 12.10
N ALA A 9 9.71 11.88 10.95
CA ALA A 9 10.73 10.96 10.48
C ALA A 9 11.18 11.37 9.08
N ILE A 10 12.45 11.10 8.70
CA ILE A 10 12.98 11.41 7.38
C ILE A 10 13.69 10.19 6.81
N PHE A 11 13.25 9.76 5.63
CA PHE A 11 13.75 8.56 4.95
C PHE A 11 14.14 8.85 3.51
N ALA A 12 15.32 8.41 3.10
CA ALA A 12 15.77 8.37 1.72
C ALA A 12 15.79 6.90 1.23
N GLY A 13 15.16 6.62 0.13
CA GLY A 13 15.01 5.26 -0.38
C GLY A 13 15.00 5.20 -1.91
N GLY A 14 15.86 5.96 -2.58
CA GLY A 14 15.81 6.17 -4.03
C GLY A 14 14.74 7.18 -4.42
N CYS A 15 14.07 6.98 -5.53
CA CYS A 15 13.03 7.90 -6.00
C CYS A 15 11.94 8.13 -4.93
N PHE A 16 11.78 9.37 -4.53
CA PHE A 16 10.82 9.76 -3.49
C PHE A 16 9.35 9.50 -3.88
N TRP A 17 8.99 9.45 -5.18
CA TRP A 17 7.64 9.06 -5.61
C TRP A 17 7.25 7.66 -5.11
N CYS A 18 8.24 6.74 -5.07
CA CYS A 18 8.03 5.39 -4.58
C CYS A 18 8.00 5.29 -3.04
N MET A 19 8.53 6.32 -2.37
CA MET A 19 8.62 6.34 -0.91
C MET A 19 7.40 7.00 -0.25
N VAL A 20 6.58 7.76 -0.99
CA VAL A 20 5.38 8.44 -0.43
C VAL A 20 4.27 7.43 -0.12
N ALA A 21 3.80 6.68 -1.13
CA ALA A 21 2.63 5.81 -1.01
C ALA A 21 2.68 4.80 0.16
N PRO A 22 3.83 4.15 0.47
CA PRO A 22 3.89 3.19 1.57
C PRO A 22 3.60 3.78 2.96
N PHE A 23 3.81 5.08 3.15
CA PHE A 23 3.53 5.77 4.41
C PHE A 23 2.17 6.46 4.40
N ASP A 24 1.84 7.14 3.30
CA ASP A 24 0.69 8.03 3.18
C ASP A 24 -0.68 7.34 3.34
N GLU A 25 -0.71 6.01 3.13
CA GLU A 25 -1.91 5.18 3.28
C GLU A 25 -2.09 4.60 4.70
N MET A 26 -1.17 4.89 5.64
CA MET A 26 -1.19 4.31 6.99
C MET A 26 -1.94 5.19 7.99
N ASP A 27 -2.74 4.56 8.85
CA ASP A 27 -3.37 5.26 9.97
C ASP A 27 -2.30 5.87 10.90
N GLY A 28 -2.54 7.09 11.35
CA GLY A 28 -1.58 7.83 12.19
C GLY A 28 -0.57 8.67 11.40
N ILE A 29 -0.53 8.56 10.07
CA ILE A 29 0.26 9.47 9.23
C ILE A 29 -0.54 10.75 8.98
N ILE A 30 0.09 11.89 9.24
CA ILE A 30 -0.51 13.22 9.09
C ILE A 30 -0.14 13.82 7.74
N SER A 31 1.12 13.68 7.34
CA SER A 31 1.57 14.12 6.02
C SER A 31 2.85 13.39 5.60
N VAL A 32 3.02 13.23 4.29
CA VAL A 32 4.26 12.76 3.67
C VAL A 32 4.67 13.76 2.60
N THR A 33 5.83 14.38 2.77
CA THR A 33 6.34 15.43 1.87
C THR A 33 7.59 14.93 1.17
N SER A 34 7.61 14.98 -0.16
CA SER A 34 8.81 14.73 -0.98
C SER A 34 9.78 15.88 -0.88
N GLY A 35 11.08 15.60 -0.81
CA GLY A 35 12.07 16.66 -0.70
C GLY A 35 13.52 16.17 -0.79
N TYR A 36 14.43 17.03 -0.34
CA TYR A 36 15.87 16.84 -0.43
C TYR A 36 16.53 17.11 0.93
N THR A 37 17.49 16.25 1.31
CA THR A 37 18.27 16.43 2.56
C THR A 37 19.65 15.80 2.45
N GLY A 38 20.49 16.00 3.48
CA GLY A 38 21.82 15.39 3.60
C GLY A 38 22.96 16.19 2.98
N GLY A 39 22.69 17.05 2.01
CA GLY A 39 23.68 17.91 1.38
C GLY A 39 23.87 19.26 2.09
N LYS A 40 24.91 19.99 1.70
CA LYS A 40 25.25 21.32 2.23
C LYS A 40 24.72 22.46 1.36
N PHE A 41 24.31 22.19 0.13
CA PHE A 41 23.81 23.20 -0.80
C PHE A 41 22.47 23.74 -0.32
N ALA A 42 22.37 25.08 -0.17
CA ALA A 42 21.14 25.69 0.33
C ALA A 42 20.07 25.81 -0.76
N ALA A 43 18.83 25.45 -0.42
CA ALA A 43 17.65 25.54 -1.31
C ALA A 43 17.90 24.96 -2.71
N PRO A 44 18.25 23.66 -2.81
CA PRO A 44 18.50 23.02 -4.10
C PRO A 44 17.22 22.89 -4.90
N SER A 45 17.31 23.04 -6.21
CA SER A 45 16.25 22.66 -7.15
C SER A 45 16.42 21.19 -7.56
N TYR A 46 15.32 20.58 -8.04
CA TYR A 46 15.36 19.22 -8.59
C TYR A 46 16.46 19.03 -9.65
N LYS A 47 16.55 20.01 -10.60
CA LYS A 47 17.57 19.97 -11.66
C LYS A 47 19.01 19.92 -11.11
N GLN A 48 19.26 20.53 -9.97
CA GLN A 48 20.59 20.49 -9.33
C GLN A 48 20.79 19.15 -8.59
N VAL A 49 19.77 18.66 -7.88
CA VAL A 49 19.89 17.40 -7.13
C VAL A 49 20.13 16.22 -8.06
N ILE A 50 19.41 16.10 -9.18
CA ILE A 50 19.57 14.97 -10.11
C ILE A 50 20.96 14.87 -10.75
N THR A 51 21.77 15.96 -10.73
CA THR A 51 23.16 15.91 -11.21
C THR A 51 24.09 15.21 -10.21
N GLY A 52 23.66 14.97 -8.97
CA GLY A 52 24.48 14.45 -7.88
C GLY A 52 25.51 15.44 -7.31
N SER A 53 25.53 16.70 -7.79
CA SER A 53 26.54 17.71 -7.40
C SER A 53 26.24 18.42 -6.07
N THR A 54 25.01 18.32 -5.56
CA THR A 54 24.57 19.00 -4.33
C THR A 54 24.82 18.20 -3.07
N ASP A 55 25.19 16.92 -3.20
CA ASP A 55 25.26 15.90 -2.14
C ASP A 55 23.93 15.68 -1.40
N HIS A 56 22.83 16.30 -1.84
CA HIS A 56 21.50 15.98 -1.36
C HIS A 56 21.00 14.65 -1.95
N VAL A 57 20.20 13.95 -1.15
CA VAL A 57 19.44 12.78 -1.60
C VAL A 57 17.97 13.11 -1.70
N GLU A 58 17.25 12.42 -2.61
CA GLU A 58 15.79 12.40 -2.61
C GLU A 58 15.31 11.70 -1.33
N ALA A 59 14.40 12.33 -0.60
CA ALA A 59 13.88 11.83 0.66
C ALA A 59 12.41 12.18 0.84
N VAL A 60 11.78 11.51 1.78
CA VAL A 60 10.45 11.86 2.28
C VAL A 60 10.52 12.25 3.74
N GLN A 61 9.81 13.32 4.09
CA GLN A 61 9.54 13.71 5.47
C GLN A 61 8.14 13.23 5.83
N VAL A 62 8.03 12.41 6.88
CA VAL A 62 6.80 11.81 7.37
C VAL A 62 6.47 12.45 8.72
N VAL A 63 5.33 13.14 8.82
CA VAL A 63 4.78 13.63 10.08
C VAL A 63 3.73 12.63 10.55
N PHE A 64 3.82 12.18 11.79
CA PHE A 64 2.96 11.10 12.30
C PHE A 64 2.55 11.33 13.76
N ASP A 65 1.46 10.67 14.15
CA ASP A 65 0.98 10.60 15.53
C ASP A 65 1.58 9.34 16.21
N PRO A 66 2.53 9.50 17.16
CA PRO A 66 3.19 8.36 17.80
C PRO A 66 2.24 7.55 18.72
N SER A 67 1.04 8.05 19.02
CA SER A 67 0.03 7.30 19.77
C SER A 67 -0.72 6.28 18.88
N ILE A 68 -0.68 6.45 17.57
CA ILE A 68 -1.35 5.58 16.58
C ILE A 68 -0.32 4.70 15.86
N ILE A 69 0.78 5.28 15.40
CA ILE A 69 1.83 4.55 14.68
C ILE A 69 3.21 4.85 15.27
N SER A 70 4.00 3.82 15.56
CA SER A 70 5.32 3.98 16.15
C SER A 70 6.40 4.29 15.12
N TYR A 71 7.49 4.95 15.55
CA TYR A 71 8.68 5.13 14.70
C TYR A 71 9.28 3.79 14.25
N LYS A 72 9.22 2.75 15.11
CA LYS A 72 9.65 1.39 14.77
C LYS A 72 8.84 0.83 13.60
N THR A 73 7.52 1.03 13.58
CA THR A 73 6.67 0.62 12.45
C THR A 73 7.08 1.35 11.15
N LEU A 74 7.40 2.65 11.23
CA LEU A 74 7.89 3.39 10.06
C LEU A 74 9.22 2.85 9.55
N LEU A 75 10.13 2.43 10.43
CA LEU A 75 11.38 1.76 10.04
C LEU A 75 11.11 0.43 9.33
N GLU A 76 10.16 -0.39 9.80
CA GLU A 76 9.78 -1.64 9.15
C GLU A 76 9.22 -1.40 7.74
N ILE A 77 8.37 -0.36 7.57
CA ILE A 77 7.87 0.06 6.25
C ILE A 77 9.03 0.48 5.35
N PHE A 78 9.94 1.33 5.85
CA PHE A 78 11.11 1.81 5.13
C PHE A 78 11.98 0.67 4.61
N TRP A 79 12.38 -0.27 5.48
CA TRP A 79 13.24 -1.39 5.10
C TRP A 79 12.64 -2.25 3.97
N ARG A 80 11.33 -2.37 3.94
CA ARG A 80 10.63 -3.11 2.87
C ARG A 80 10.67 -2.41 1.52
N GLN A 81 10.88 -1.10 1.49
CA GLN A 81 10.87 -0.33 0.25
C GLN A 81 12.21 -0.24 -0.45
N ILE A 82 13.30 -0.69 0.16
CA ILE A 82 14.66 -0.49 -0.36
C ILE A 82 15.41 -1.82 -0.54
N ASP A 83 16.44 -1.81 -1.42
CA ASP A 83 17.54 -2.76 -1.31
C ASP A 83 18.58 -2.19 -0.33
N PRO A 84 18.62 -2.68 0.91
CA PRO A 84 19.52 -2.11 1.93
C PRO A 84 21.01 -2.44 1.68
N THR A 85 21.30 -3.27 0.68
CA THR A 85 22.66 -3.68 0.29
C THR A 85 23.22 -2.90 -0.89
N ASP A 86 22.42 -2.01 -1.52
CA ASP A 86 22.82 -1.21 -2.67
C ASP A 86 23.44 0.13 -2.22
N ASN A 87 24.71 0.33 -2.50
CA ASN A 87 25.43 1.56 -2.15
C ASN A 87 25.47 2.63 -3.25
N ASP A 88 24.96 2.32 -4.45
CA ASP A 88 25.09 3.20 -5.62
C ASP A 88 23.78 3.78 -6.13
N GLY A 89 22.73 3.65 -5.34
CA GLY A 89 21.37 4.10 -5.67
C GLY A 89 20.33 3.14 -5.19
N GLN A 90 19.20 3.08 -5.89
CA GLN A 90 18.14 2.11 -5.61
C GLN A 90 17.48 1.66 -6.92
N PHE A 91 17.54 0.37 -7.20
CA PHE A 91 16.91 -0.24 -8.38
C PHE A 91 17.37 0.40 -9.71
N SER A 92 16.45 0.94 -10.51
CA SER A 92 16.79 1.65 -11.76
C SER A 92 17.40 3.03 -11.54
N ASP A 93 17.23 3.62 -10.34
CA ASP A 93 17.71 4.95 -10.04
C ASP A 93 19.13 4.88 -9.51
N ARG A 94 20.08 5.42 -10.27
CA ARG A 94 21.50 5.29 -9.98
C ARG A 94 22.13 6.65 -9.65
N GLY A 95 23.06 6.65 -8.70
CA GLY A 95 23.81 7.83 -8.28
C GLY A 95 23.59 8.22 -6.83
N LYS A 96 24.43 9.13 -6.34
CA LYS A 96 24.46 9.55 -4.93
C LYS A 96 23.10 10.04 -4.42
N GLN A 97 22.36 10.76 -5.26
CA GLN A 97 21.06 11.35 -4.93
C GLN A 97 19.96 10.33 -4.68
N TYR A 98 20.18 9.06 -5.01
CA TYR A 98 19.26 7.95 -4.81
C TYR A 98 19.71 6.94 -3.75
N LYS A 99 20.73 7.26 -2.98
CA LYS A 99 21.20 6.38 -1.89
C LYS A 99 20.16 6.28 -0.79
N ALA A 100 20.05 5.07 -0.20
CA ALA A 100 19.18 4.85 0.95
C ALA A 100 19.84 5.35 2.25
N ALA A 101 19.07 6.07 3.05
CA ALA A 101 19.50 6.53 4.38
C ALA A 101 18.29 6.81 5.30
N ILE A 102 18.50 6.67 6.59
CA ILE A 102 17.61 7.11 7.65
C ILE A 102 18.23 8.37 8.28
N PHE A 103 17.49 9.48 8.32
CA PHE A 103 17.94 10.73 8.92
C PHE A 103 17.25 10.92 10.27
N TYR A 104 17.98 10.67 11.36
CA TYR A 104 17.44 10.80 12.71
C TYR A 104 17.42 12.26 13.20
N LEU A 105 16.34 12.64 13.91
CA LEU A 105 16.16 13.97 14.47
C LEU A 105 16.51 14.05 15.96
N ASN A 106 16.63 12.91 16.62
CA ASN A 106 17.00 12.83 18.05
C ASN A 106 17.65 11.47 18.36
N GLU A 107 18.21 11.35 19.58
CA GLU A 107 18.95 10.16 20.00
C GLU A 107 18.08 8.91 20.09
N ARG A 108 16.80 9.02 20.48
CA ARG A 108 15.85 7.91 20.48
C ARG A 108 15.67 7.32 19.08
N GLN A 109 15.41 8.18 18.07
CA GLN A 109 15.29 7.73 16.68
C GLN A 109 16.59 7.09 16.16
N LYS A 110 17.76 7.62 16.57
CA LYS A 110 19.05 7.02 16.21
C LYS A 110 19.15 5.60 16.75
N GLN A 111 18.90 5.41 18.06
CA GLN A 111 18.98 4.10 18.72
C GLN A 111 17.99 3.10 18.10
N GLU A 112 16.74 3.52 17.87
CA GLU A 112 15.73 2.66 17.24
C GLU A 112 16.12 2.30 15.79
N ALA A 113 16.68 3.22 15.02
CA ALA A 113 17.16 2.96 13.66
C ALA A 113 18.36 2.01 13.63
N GLU A 114 19.33 2.21 14.53
CA GLU A 114 20.52 1.35 14.68
C GLU A 114 20.09 -0.07 15.09
N GLN A 115 19.19 -0.20 16.07
CA GLN A 115 18.66 -1.50 16.48
C GLN A 115 17.91 -2.20 15.35
N SER A 116 17.06 -1.48 14.62
CA SER A 116 16.30 -2.07 13.51
C SER A 116 17.22 -2.54 12.37
N LYS A 117 18.33 -1.83 12.12
CA LYS A 117 19.36 -2.25 11.17
C LYS A 117 20.07 -3.52 11.63
N GLU A 118 20.42 -3.60 12.92
CA GLU A 118 21.03 -4.79 13.52
C GLU A 118 20.08 -5.99 13.46
N ASP A 119 18.82 -5.80 13.84
CA ASP A 119 17.78 -6.85 13.75
C ASP A 119 17.66 -7.37 12.32
N LEU A 120 17.68 -6.47 11.32
CA LEU A 120 17.63 -6.83 9.91
C LEU A 120 18.89 -7.62 9.48
N MET A 121 20.07 -7.23 9.95
CA MET A 121 21.32 -7.97 9.69
C MET A 121 21.27 -9.38 10.30
N MET A 122 20.82 -9.49 11.57
CA MET A 122 20.71 -10.75 12.29
C MET A 122 19.65 -11.69 11.73
N SER A 123 18.65 -11.16 11.03
CA SER A 123 17.59 -11.94 10.39
C SER A 123 18.11 -12.88 9.28
N GLY A 124 19.33 -12.63 8.77
CA GLY A 124 19.89 -13.40 7.65
C GLY A 124 19.16 -13.24 6.32
N ARG A 125 18.23 -12.30 6.21
CA ARG A 125 17.43 -12.03 5.01
C ARG A 125 18.30 -11.64 3.83
N PHE A 126 19.31 -10.82 4.06
CA PHE A 126 20.25 -10.38 3.03
C PHE A 126 21.62 -11.02 3.22
N LYS A 127 22.17 -11.60 2.14
CA LYS A 127 23.50 -12.22 2.15
C LYS A 127 24.63 -11.19 2.07
N LYS A 128 24.35 -10.00 1.53
CA LYS A 128 25.30 -8.90 1.43
C LYS A 128 25.19 -8.00 2.67
N PRO A 129 26.26 -7.25 3.04
CA PRO A 129 26.20 -6.28 4.11
C PRO A 129 25.13 -5.20 3.87
N ILE A 130 24.44 -4.78 4.94
CA ILE A 130 23.51 -3.66 4.90
C ILE A 130 24.33 -2.35 4.95
N VAL A 131 24.26 -1.59 3.86
CA VAL A 131 25.04 -0.36 3.66
C VAL A 131 24.22 0.91 3.86
N THR A 132 22.90 0.79 4.10
CA THR A 132 22.03 1.93 4.38
C THR A 132 22.58 2.80 5.51
N GLY A 133 22.72 4.10 5.25
CA GLY A 133 23.24 5.07 6.23
C GLY A 133 22.23 5.39 7.33
N ILE A 134 22.71 5.61 8.56
CA ILE A 134 21.94 6.22 9.66
C ILE A 134 22.67 7.51 10.01
N LEU A 135 22.09 8.65 9.65
CA LEU A 135 22.76 9.95 9.62
C LEU A 135 21.97 10.98 10.44
N PRO A 136 22.65 11.97 11.06
CA PRO A 136 21.94 13.07 11.68
C PRO A 136 21.17 13.87 10.64
N SER A 137 19.95 14.26 10.97
CA SER A 137 19.14 15.10 10.09
C SER A 137 19.75 16.49 9.96
N GLY A 138 19.94 16.92 8.71
CA GLY A 138 20.18 18.31 8.35
C GLY A 138 18.86 19.02 8.01
N LYS A 139 19.00 20.15 7.29
CA LYS A 139 17.82 20.86 6.78
C LYS A 139 17.14 20.02 5.70
N PHE A 140 15.82 19.85 5.81
CA PHE A 140 14.99 19.30 4.78
C PHE A 140 14.47 20.43 3.88
N TYR A 141 14.56 20.25 2.58
CA TYR A 141 14.05 21.16 1.57
C TYR A 141 12.95 20.45 0.81
N GLU A 142 11.74 21.00 0.86
CA GLU A 142 10.59 20.48 0.14
C GLU A 142 10.83 20.53 -1.37
N ALA A 143 10.49 19.44 -2.07
CA ALA A 143 10.55 19.40 -3.52
C ALA A 143 9.41 20.19 -4.14
N GLU A 144 9.59 20.54 -5.42
CA GLU A 144 8.63 21.33 -6.20
C GLU A 144 7.24 20.65 -6.21
N GLU A 145 6.17 21.44 -6.26
CA GLU A 145 4.78 21.00 -6.15
C GLU A 145 4.41 19.85 -7.11
N TYR A 146 4.98 19.83 -8.31
CA TYR A 146 4.71 18.76 -9.30
C TYR A 146 5.28 17.38 -8.89
N HIS A 147 6.11 17.31 -7.84
CA HIS A 147 6.59 16.06 -7.25
C HIS A 147 5.73 15.58 -6.08
N GLN A 148 4.95 16.48 -5.48
CA GLN A 148 4.13 16.12 -4.33
C GLN A 148 2.95 15.25 -4.77
N GLU A 149 2.69 14.16 -4.04
CA GLU A 149 1.63 13.19 -4.32
C GLU A 149 1.63 12.66 -5.77
N PHE A 150 2.81 12.54 -6.38
CA PHE A 150 2.94 12.18 -7.80
C PHE A 150 2.20 10.89 -8.13
N TYR A 151 2.21 9.91 -7.25
CA TYR A 151 1.53 8.62 -7.45
C TYR A 151 0.00 8.76 -7.57
N ARG A 152 -0.61 9.78 -6.93
CA ARG A 152 -2.04 10.09 -7.05
C ARG A 152 -2.34 10.94 -8.28
N LYS A 153 -1.53 11.98 -8.51
CA LYS A 153 -1.71 12.94 -9.61
C LYS A 153 -1.39 12.35 -10.98
N ASN A 154 -0.49 11.34 -11.06
CA ASN A 154 0.04 10.75 -12.28
C ASN A 154 0.06 9.21 -12.24
N GLN A 155 -1.05 8.58 -11.88
CA GLN A 155 -1.15 7.15 -11.59
C GLN A 155 -0.55 6.23 -12.67
N PHE A 156 -0.89 6.48 -13.95
CA PHE A 156 -0.40 5.67 -15.06
C PHE A 156 1.14 5.74 -15.19
N ARG A 157 1.68 6.97 -15.17
CA ARG A 157 3.13 7.18 -15.28
C ARG A 157 3.89 6.59 -14.09
N TYR A 158 3.33 6.76 -12.89
CA TYR A 158 3.88 6.17 -11.69
C TYR A 158 3.89 4.63 -11.73
N ALA A 159 2.77 4.00 -12.13
CA ALA A 159 2.65 2.55 -12.21
C ALA A 159 3.66 1.95 -13.21
N LEU A 160 3.82 2.57 -14.39
CA LEU A 160 4.82 2.17 -15.39
C LEU A 160 6.24 2.28 -14.82
N TYR A 161 6.55 3.41 -14.21
CA TYR A 161 7.86 3.64 -13.61
C TYR A 161 8.15 2.64 -12.50
N ARG A 162 7.23 2.47 -11.53
CA ARG A 162 7.40 1.56 -10.38
C ARG A 162 7.58 0.11 -10.84
N LYS A 163 6.77 -0.36 -11.78
CA LYS A 163 6.91 -1.70 -12.37
C LYS A 163 8.26 -1.86 -13.11
N GLY A 164 8.67 -0.85 -13.90
CA GLY A 164 9.92 -0.87 -14.66
C GLY A 164 11.16 -0.74 -13.77
N SER A 165 11.06 -0.17 -12.58
CA SER A 165 12.19 0.03 -11.68
C SER A 165 12.77 -1.28 -11.10
N GLY A 166 11.97 -2.34 -11.02
CA GLY A 166 12.33 -3.61 -10.37
C GLY A 166 12.05 -3.64 -8.86
N ARG A 167 11.59 -2.54 -8.26
CA ARG A 167 11.34 -2.45 -6.81
C ARG A 167 10.30 -3.47 -6.33
N ASP A 168 9.17 -3.60 -7.01
CA ASP A 168 8.10 -4.51 -6.59
C ASP A 168 8.52 -5.99 -6.70
N ALA A 169 9.34 -6.33 -7.70
CA ALA A 169 9.92 -7.68 -7.83
C ALA A 169 10.85 -7.99 -6.65
N PHE A 170 11.71 -7.02 -6.29
CA PHE A 170 12.61 -7.15 -5.14
C PHE A 170 11.84 -7.28 -3.82
N ILE A 171 10.79 -6.47 -3.61
CA ILE A 171 9.95 -6.56 -2.40
C ILE A 171 9.31 -7.95 -2.32
N LYS A 172 8.73 -8.44 -3.40
CA LYS A 172 8.10 -9.77 -3.45
C LYS A 172 9.10 -10.90 -3.13
N GLU A 173 10.33 -10.79 -3.63
CA GLU A 173 11.38 -11.80 -3.41
C GLU A 173 11.91 -11.79 -1.99
N ASN A 174 12.21 -10.60 -1.44
CA ASN A 174 12.92 -10.47 -0.18
C ASN A 174 11.98 -10.30 1.03
N TRP A 175 10.75 -9.83 0.80
CA TRP A 175 9.73 -9.61 1.82
C TRP A 175 8.45 -10.36 1.47
N PRO A 176 8.50 -11.69 1.31
CA PRO A 176 7.28 -12.47 1.06
C PRO A 176 6.32 -12.20 2.23
N LYS A 177 5.04 -11.99 1.90
CA LYS A 177 4.00 -11.96 2.92
C LYS A 177 4.09 -13.27 3.69
N ASP A 178 4.24 -13.20 5.02
CA ASP A 178 4.14 -14.41 5.86
C ASP A 178 2.67 -14.83 5.96
N ASN A 179 2.21 -15.44 4.89
CA ASN A 179 0.85 -15.95 4.77
C ASN A 179 0.75 -17.44 5.11
N ALA A 180 1.80 -18.01 5.72
CA ALA A 180 1.82 -19.45 6.05
C ALA A 180 0.65 -19.83 6.96
N HIS A 181 0.22 -18.94 7.85
CA HIS A 181 -0.96 -19.16 8.68
C HIS A 181 -2.25 -19.17 7.86
N LEU A 182 -2.36 -18.34 6.81
CA LEU A 182 -3.54 -18.29 5.94
C LEU A 182 -3.70 -19.56 5.10
N ARG A 183 -2.62 -20.24 4.74
CA ARG A 183 -2.71 -21.55 4.07
C ARG A 183 -3.36 -22.65 4.93
N LYS A 184 -3.43 -22.45 6.23
CA LYS A 184 -4.09 -23.39 7.15
C LYS A 184 -5.57 -23.10 7.34
N THR A 185 -6.00 -21.88 7.06
CA THR A 185 -7.38 -21.38 7.31
C THR A 185 -8.18 -21.17 6.04
N LEU A 186 -7.52 -20.85 4.93
CA LEU A 186 -8.15 -20.63 3.64
C LEU A 186 -8.10 -21.91 2.79
N THR A 187 -9.11 -22.08 1.92
CA THR A 187 -9.04 -23.08 0.85
C THR A 187 -7.97 -22.69 -0.18
N ASP A 188 -7.53 -23.64 -1.01
CA ASP A 188 -6.55 -23.35 -2.07
C ASP A 188 -7.03 -22.24 -3.02
N SER A 189 -8.33 -22.23 -3.40
CA SER A 189 -8.91 -21.19 -4.24
C SER A 189 -8.92 -19.82 -3.55
N GLN A 190 -9.33 -19.77 -2.27
CA GLN A 190 -9.32 -18.52 -1.48
C GLN A 190 -7.91 -17.97 -1.34
N PHE A 191 -6.93 -18.83 -1.04
CA PHE A 191 -5.53 -18.44 -0.93
C PHE A 191 -4.98 -17.93 -2.27
N HIS A 192 -5.22 -18.70 -3.35
CA HIS A 192 -4.77 -18.32 -4.70
C HIS A 192 -5.32 -16.95 -5.12
N VAL A 193 -6.61 -16.71 -4.92
CA VAL A 193 -7.25 -15.44 -5.27
C VAL A 193 -6.73 -14.31 -4.39
N THR A 194 -6.84 -14.43 -3.06
CA THR A 194 -6.57 -13.30 -2.15
C THR A 194 -5.10 -12.97 -1.99
N GLN A 195 -4.20 -13.96 -2.04
CA GLN A 195 -2.78 -13.81 -1.72
C GLN A 195 -1.85 -13.87 -2.94
N GLU A 196 -2.26 -14.54 -4.02
CA GLU A 196 -1.45 -14.73 -5.22
C GLU A 196 -2.00 -13.95 -6.44
N ASN A 197 -3.02 -13.09 -6.23
CA ASN A 197 -3.72 -12.31 -7.26
C ASN A 197 -4.31 -13.20 -8.37
N GLY A 198 -4.82 -14.37 -7.98
CA GLY A 198 -5.48 -15.29 -8.88
C GLY A 198 -6.89 -14.85 -9.28
N THR A 199 -7.48 -15.57 -10.19
CA THR A 199 -8.88 -15.40 -10.61
C THR A 199 -9.53 -16.77 -10.71
N GLU A 200 -10.71 -16.95 -10.14
CA GLU A 200 -11.51 -18.15 -10.26
C GLU A 200 -12.25 -18.22 -11.60
N PRO A 201 -12.72 -19.39 -12.05
CA PRO A 201 -13.45 -19.50 -13.30
C PRO A 201 -14.79 -18.73 -13.30
N PRO A 202 -15.18 -18.11 -14.44
CA PRO A 202 -16.49 -17.48 -14.58
C PRO A 202 -17.60 -18.53 -14.54
N PHE A 203 -18.75 -18.19 -13.95
CA PHE A 203 -19.95 -19.03 -13.82
C PHE A 203 -19.74 -20.33 -13.01
N ASP A 204 -18.54 -20.57 -12.50
CA ASP A 204 -18.19 -21.71 -11.64
C ASP A 204 -17.55 -21.19 -10.34
N ASN A 205 -18.35 -20.42 -9.58
CA ASN A 205 -17.99 -19.83 -8.31
C ASN A 205 -19.21 -19.59 -7.43
N ALA A 206 -19.03 -19.39 -6.13
CA ALA A 206 -20.11 -19.47 -5.14
C ALA A 206 -21.16 -18.37 -5.23
N TYR A 207 -20.82 -17.18 -5.74
CA TYR A 207 -21.70 -16.02 -5.59
C TYR A 207 -22.06 -15.31 -6.90
N TRP A 208 -21.72 -15.83 -8.08
CA TRP A 208 -22.07 -15.17 -9.34
C TRP A 208 -23.60 -15.03 -9.52
N ASP A 209 -24.39 -16.04 -9.12
CA ASP A 209 -25.86 -16.08 -9.19
C ASP A 209 -26.56 -16.06 -7.82
N HIS A 210 -25.83 -15.72 -6.75
CA HIS A 210 -26.34 -15.65 -5.38
C HIS A 210 -26.92 -14.28 -5.07
N PHE A 211 -28.23 -14.18 -4.75
CA PHE A 211 -28.97 -12.92 -4.51
C PHE A 211 -29.70 -12.89 -3.16
N GLU A 212 -29.32 -13.69 -2.20
CA GLU A 212 -29.85 -13.62 -0.83
C GLU A 212 -29.52 -12.27 -0.17
N GLU A 213 -30.42 -11.74 0.70
CA GLU A 213 -30.18 -10.50 1.45
C GLU A 213 -29.09 -10.72 2.52
N GLY A 214 -28.04 -9.92 2.44
CA GLY A 214 -26.91 -9.96 3.37
C GLY A 214 -25.75 -9.10 2.91
N ILE A 215 -24.61 -9.31 3.54
CA ILE A 215 -23.36 -8.63 3.20
C ILE A 215 -22.28 -9.62 2.78
N TYR A 216 -21.34 -9.16 1.98
CA TYR A 216 -20.14 -9.87 1.59
C TYR A 216 -18.95 -9.25 2.30
N VAL A 217 -18.23 -10.05 3.09
CA VAL A 217 -17.05 -9.63 3.85
C VAL A 217 -15.80 -10.24 3.25
N ASP A 218 -14.63 -9.64 3.48
CA ASP A 218 -13.34 -10.21 3.13
C ASP A 218 -13.16 -11.57 3.84
N VAL A 219 -12.80 -12.60 3.10
CA VAL A 219 -12.65 -13.94 3.67
C VAL A 219 -11.46 -14.06 4.63
N VAL A 220 -10.49 -13.14 4.54
CA VAL A 220 -9.28 -13.11 5.38
C VAL A 220 -9.51 -12.32 6.66
N SER A 221 -9.97 -11.05 6.56
CA SER A 221 -10.11 -10.13 7.69
C SER A 221 -11.51 -10.11 8.30
N GLY A 222 -12.55 -10.49 7.55
CA GLY A 222 -13.94 -10.28 7.93
C GLY A 222 -14.42 -8.84 7.70
N GLU A 223 -13.62 -7.96 7.09
CA GLU A 223 -14.01 -6.58 6.80
C GLU A 223 -15.24 -6.53 5.89
N PRO A 224 -16.30 -5.74 6.22
CA PRO A 224 -17.48 -5.59 5.38
C PRO A 224 -17.15 -4.87 4.07
N LEU A 225 -17.35 -5.53 2.93
CA LEU A 225 -16.98 -5.00 1.62
C LEU A 225 -18.19 -4.58 0.78
N PHE A 226 -19.16 -5.48 0.57
CA PHE A 226 -20.27 -5.24 -0.34
C PHE A 226 -21.60 -5.67 0.27
N SER A 227 -22.70 -5.01 -0.17
CA SER A 227 -24.07 -5.36 0.19
C SER A 227 -24.78 -6.04 -0.97
N SER A 228 -25.64 -7.02 -0.67
CA SER A 228 -26.54 -7.62 -1.66
C SER A 228 -27.48 -6.59 -2.31
N ARG A 229 -27.71 -5.44 -1.66
CA ARG A 229 -28.51 -4.33 -2.21
C ARG A 229 -27.82 -3.64 -3.40
N ASP A 230 -26.51 -3.71 -3.47
CA ASP A 230 -25.69 -3.11 -4.52
C ASP A 230 -25.24 -4.15 -5.56
N LYS A 231 -25.63 -5.45 -5.37
CA LYS A 231 -25.33 -6.55 -6.27
C LYS A 231 -26.33 -6.60 -7.43
N TYR A 232 -25.84 -6.94 -8.62
CA TYR A 232 -26.66 -7.13 -9.80
C TYR A 232 -26.05 -8.19 -10.73
N ASP A 233 -26.88 -8.75 -11.63
CA ASP A 233 -26.40 -9.65 -12.67
C ASP A 233 -25.82 -8.83 -13.83
N SER A 234 -24.51 -8.92 -13.99
CA SER A 234 -23.78 -8.26 -15.09
C SER A 234 -23.53 -9.20 -16.28
N GLY A 235 -23.86 -10.48 -16.15
CA GLY A 235 -23.57 -11.50 -17.16
C GLY A 235 -22.09 -11.87 -17.31
N CYS A 236 -21.19 -11.37 -16.43
CA CYS A 236 -19.74 -11.61 -16.57
C CYS A 236 -19.29 -12.93 -15.92
N GLY A 237 -20.14 -13.60 -15.14
CA GLY A 237 -19.82 -14.86 -14.47
C GLY A 237 -19.15 -14.72 -13.11
N TRP A 238 -19.04 -13.50 -12.57
CA TRP A 238 -18.58 -13.20 -11.20
C TRP A 238 -19.57 -12.28 -10.49
N PRO A 239 -19.64 -12.29 -9.14
CA PRO A 239 -20.44 -11.33 -8.40
C PRO A 239 -20.06 -9.90 -8.76
N SER A 240 -21.06 -9.09 -9.12
CA SER A 240 -20.88 -7.71 -9.57
C SER A 240 -21.67 -6.76 -8.69
N PHE A 241 -20.99 -5.67 -8.26
CA PHE A 241 -21.57 -4.66 -7.37
C PHE A 241 -21.43 -3.26 -7.95
N THR A 242 -22.36 -2.37 -7.62
CA THR A 242 -22.32 -0.96 -8.08
C THR A 242 -21.40 -0.09 -7.21
N LYS A 243 -21.16 -0.50 -5.97
CA LYS A 243 -20.29 0.22 -5.00
C LYS A 243 -19.95 -0.67 -3.79
N PRO A 244 -18.86 -0.40 -3.06
CA PRO A 244 -18.63 -0.96 -1.73
C PRO A 244 -19.58 -0.35 -0.68
N ILE A 245 -19.74 -1.01 0.48
CA ILE A 245 -20.49 -0.50 1.64
C ILE A 245 -19.91 0.84 2.09
N MET A 246 -18.60 0.90 2.25
CA MET A 246 -17.85 2.12 2.51
C MET A 246 -16.74 2.24 1.46
N SER A 247 -16.57 3.43 0.89
CA SER A 247 -15.49 3.65 -0.07
C SER A 247 -14.09 3.39 0.52
N ALA A 248 -13.95 3.53 1.83
CA ALA A 248 -12.72 3.28 2.55
C ALA A 248 -12.42 1.78 2.78
N SER A 249 -13.38 0.86 2.57
CA SER A 249 -13.14 -0.59 2.72
C SER A 249 -12.33 -1.19 1.58
N VAL A 250 -12.14 -0.48 0.48
CA VAL A 250 -11.41 -0.98 -0.68
C VAL A 250 -10.37 0.03 -1.15
N ASN A 251 -9.23 -0.49 -1.58
CA ASN A 251 -8.18 0.26 -2.25
C ASN A 251 -8.20 -0.07 -3.74
N GLU A 252 -8.12 0.97 -4.58
CA GLU A 252 -8.06 0.83 -6.03
C GLU A 252 -6.64 1.12 -6.52
N LYS A 253 -6.05 0.16 -7.23
CA LYS A 253 -4.68 0.26 -7.76
C LYS A 253 -4.65 -0.03 -9.25
N MET A 254 -3.83 0.70 -10.01
CA MET A 254 -3.65 0.41 -11.42
C MET A 254 -2.95 -0.93 -11.62
N ASP A 255 -3.60 -1.83 -12.36
CA ASP A 255 -3.06 -3.13 -12.77
C ASP A 255 -2.67 -3.11 -14.26
N LEU A 256 -1.40 -3.40 -14.52
CA LEU A 256 -0.81 -3.50 -15.88
C LEU A 256 -0.45 -4.96 -16.23
N SER A 257 -1.01 -5.94 -15.51
CA SER A 257 -0.81 -7.35 -15.80
C SER A 257 -1.52 -7.78 -17.10
N HIS A 258 -1.15 -8.93 -17.63
CA HIS A 258 -1.77 -9.55 -18.80
C HIS A 258 -1.87 -8.65 -20.05
N ARG A 259 -0.98 -7.64 -20.19
CA ARG A 259 -1.00 -6.64 -21.28
C ARG A 259 -2.29 -5.81 -21.34
N MET A 260 -2.99 -5.68 -20.21
CA MET A 260 -4.20 -4.86 -20.06
C MET A 260 -3.95 -3.74 -19.07
N THR A 261 -4.69 -2.64 -19.19
CA THR A 261 -4.75 -1.59 -18.18
C THR A 261 -6.10 -1.70 -17.48
N ARG A 262 -6.09 -2.08 -16.21
CA ARG A 262 -7.29 -2.26 -15.40
C ARG A 262 -7.10 -1.57 -14.05
N THR A 263 -8.16 -1.40 -13.28
CA THR A 263 -8.10 -0.97 -11.90
C THR A 263 -8.38 -2.18 -11.01
N GLU A 264 -7.34 -2.66 -10.32
CA GLU A 264 -7.43 -3.72 -9.31
C GLU A 264 -8.14 -3.18 -8.07
N VAL A 265 -8.98 -4.01 -7.46
CA VAL A 265 -9.64 -3.75 -6.18
C VAL A 265 -9.07 -4.70 -5.13
N ARG A 266 -8.62 -4.13 -4.02
CA ARG A 266 -8.10 -4.87 -2.86
C ARG A 266 -8.85 -4.47 -1.59
N SER A 267 -8.99 -5.39 -0.62
CA SER A 267 -9.51 -5.02 0.70
C SER A 267 -8.52 -4.11 1.43
N ARG A 268 -9.03 -3.24 2.29
CA ARG A 268 -8.20 -2.31 3.06
C ARG A 268 -7.39 -3.04 4.13
N ASP A 269 -8.06 -3.85 4.96
CA ASP A 269 -7.45 -4.40 6.18
C ASP A 269 -6.51 -5.56 5.90
N ALA A 270 -6.86 -6.49 5.02
CA ALA A 270 -6.04 -7.65 4.68
C ALA A 270 -5.19 -7.48 3.41
N ASP A 271 -5.40 -6.43 2.64
CA ASP A 271 -4.81 -6.25 1.31
C ASP A 271 -5.04 -7.49 0.42
N SER A 272 -6.22 -8.14 0.56
CA SER A 272 -6.64 -9.25 -0.28
C SER A 272 -6.93 -8.77 -1.69
N HIS A 273 -6.43 -9.46 -2.71
CA HIS A 273 -6.92 -9.24 -4.06
C HIS A 273 -8.40 -9.64 -4.14
N LEU A 274 -9.27 -8.72 -4.53
CA LEU A 274 -10.70 -8.96 -4.64
C LEU A 274 -11.13 -9.16 -6.09
N GLY A 275 -10.59 -8.38 -7.01
CA GLY A 275 -10.98 -8.35 -8.42
C GLY A 275 -10.64 -7.03 -9.06
N HIS A 276 -11.53 -6.51 -9.92
CA HIS A 276 -11.29 -5.27 -10.67
C HIS A 276 -12.57 -4.42 -10.74
N VAL A 277 -12.39 -3.11 -10.90
CA VAL A 277 -13.49 -2.17 -11.17
C VAL A 277 -13.44 -1.70 -12.62
N PHE A 278 -14.62 -1.62 -13.26
CA PHE A 278 -14.80 -1.24 -14.65
C PHE A 278 -15.80 -0.08 -14.79
N PRO A 279 -15.70 0.76 -15.85
CA PRO A 279 -16.60 1.89 -16.09
C PRO A 279 -17.84 1.52 -16.92
N ASP A 280 -18.26 0.25 -16.88
CA ASP A 280 -19.37 -0.30 -17.66
C ASP A 280 -20.55 -0.78 -16.78
N GLY A 281 -20.64 -0.26 -15.56
CA GLY A 281 -21.72 -0.57 -14.62
C GLY A 281 -23.01 0.19 -14.93
N PRO A 282 -24.10 -0.12 -14.18
CA PRO A 282 -25.39 0.53 -14.37
C PRO A 282 -25.39 2.01 -13.95
N SER A 283 -26.29 2.78 -14.61
CA SER A 283 -26.56 4.18 -14.20
C SER A 283 -27.09 4.24 -12.75
N PRO A 284 -26.83 5.32 -11.96
CA PRO A 284 -26.18 6.58 -12.40
C PRO A 284 -24.65 6.61 -12.26
N LYS A 285 -24.02 5.67 -11.55
CA LYS A 285 -22.58 5.73 -11.28
C LYS A 285 -21.71 5.17 -12.40
N GLY A 286 -22.23 4.23 -13.19
CA GLY A 286 -21.50 3.62 -14.28
C GLY A 286 -20.32 2.73 -13.84
N THR A 287 -20.19 2.38 -12.55
CA THR A 287 -19.12 1.55 -12.03
C THR A 287 -19.58 0.11 -11.81
N ARG A 288 -18.74 -0.85 -12.16
CA ARG A 288 -18.92 -2.28 -11.90
C ARG A 288 -17.71 -2.84 -11.16
N TYR A 289 -17.90 -3.19 -9.90
CA TYR A 289 -16.94 -3.96 -9.12
C TYR A 289 -17.16 -5.45 -9.44
N CYS A 290 -16.27 -6.04 -10.20
CA CYS A 290 -16.27 -7.45 -10.59
C CYS A 290 -15.33 -8.20 -9.63
N ILE A 291 -15.91 -8.97 -8.70
CA ILE A 291 -15.22 -9.48 -7.53
C ILE A 291 -15.22 -11.01 -7.57
N ASN A 292 -14.10 -11.63 -7.20
CA ASN A 292 -13.99 -13.08 -7.04
C ASN A 292 -14.80 -13.56 -5.83
N SER A 293 -15.61 -14.57 -5.98
CA SER A 293 -16.33 -15.21 -4.88
C SER A 293 -15.39 -15.78 -3.82
N SER A 294 -14.26 -16.34 -4.24
CA SER A 294 -13.22 -16.89 -3.35
C SER A 294 -12.57 -15.83 -2.44
N ALA A 295 -12.69 -14.54 -2.77
CA ALA A 295 -12.23 -13.46 -1.89
C ALA A 295 -13.28 -13.06 -0.83
N LEU A 296 -14.50 -13.61 -0.92
CA LEU A 296 -15.65 -13.19 -0.14
C LEU A 296 -16.15 -14.31 0.77
N ARG A 297 -16.74 -13.91 1.91
CA ARG A 297 -17.63 -14.71 2.73
C ARG A 297 -18.97 -14.01 2.83
N PHE A 298 -20.06 -14.69 2.53
CA PHE A 298 -21.41 -14.15 2.65
C PHE A 298 -21.92 -14.29 4.09
N ILE A 299 -22.56 -13.23 4.60
CA ILE A 299 -23.23 -13.19 5.88
C ILE A 299 -24.71 -12.90 5.61
N PRO A 300 -25.62 -13.87 5.80
CA PRO A 300 -27.04 -13.67 5.66
C PRO A 300 -27.56 -12.59 6.59
N ARG A 301 -28.56 -11.82 6.14
CA ARG A 301 -29.14 -10.71 6.92
C ARG A 301 -29.58 -11.13 8.33
N ASN A 302 -30.15 -12.32 8.48
CA ASN A 302 -30.63 -12.85 9.77
C ASN A 302 -29.50 -13.28 10.70
N GLU A 303 -28.28 -13.43 10.21
CA GLU A 303 -27.10 -13.80 10.99
C GLU A 303 -26.18 -12.61 11.30
N MET A 304 -26.39 -11.45 10.67
CA MET A 304 -25.52 -10.28 10.80
C MET A 304 -25.34 -9.81 12.24
N GLU A 305 -26.39 -9.82 13.07
CA GLU A 305 -26.29 -9.40 14.46
C GLU A 305 -25.43 -10.38 15.28
N LYS A 306 -25.61 -11.68 15.07
CA LYS A 306 -24.87 -12.75 15.72
C LYS A 306 -23.38 -12.76 15.31
N GLU A 307 -23.11 -12.45 14.04
CA GLU A 307 -21.75 -12.39 13.46
C GLU A 307 -21.05 -11.06 13.72
N GLY A 308 -21.66 -10.11 14.48
CA GLY A 308 -21.04 -8.84 14.87
C GLY A 308 -21.23 -7.69 13.85
N TYR A 309 -22.11 -7.84 12.87
CA TYR A 309 -22.41 -6.84 11.83
C TYR A 309 -23.77 -6.16 12.03
N GLY A 310 -24.29 -6.13 13.26
CA GLY A 310 -25.63 -5.61 13.58
C GLY A 310 -25.87 -4.17 13.14
N ASP A 311 -24.86 -3.30 13.23
CA ASP A 311 -24.94 -1.90 12.81
C ASP A 311 -25.24 -1.76 11.29
N LEU A 312 -24.83 -2.72 10.48
CA LEU A 312 -25.06 -2.73 9.03
C LEU A 312 -26.48 -3.19 8.65
N LEU A 313 -27.30 -3.65 9.59
CA LEU A 313 -28.72 -3.94 9.34
C LEU A 313 -29.50 -2.71 8.85
N LEU A 314 -28.98 -1.51 9.13
CA LEU A 314 -29.55 -0.26 8.63
C LEU A 314 -29.58 -0.22 7.09
N LEU A 315 -28.64 -0.87 6.40
CA LEU A 315 -28.62 -0.97 4.93
C LEU A 315 -29.88 -1.60 4.36
N PHE A 316 -30.58 -2.43 5.13
CA PHE A 316 -31.77 -3.18 4.72
C PHE A 316 -33.09 -2.56 5.20
N LYS A 317 -33.06 -1.48 6.02
CA LYS A 317 -34.24 -0.78 6.53
C LYS A 317 -34.74 0.33 5.62
N MET A 318 -33.90 0.83 4.69
CA MET A 318 -34.27 1.89 3.76
C MET A 318 -34.92 1.25 2.51
N LYS A 319 -36.19 1.60 2.26
CA LYS A 319 -36.91 1.34 1.00
C LYS A 319 -36.53 2.38 -0.04
#